data_e585174bce69a0a6468c7fa144b9bd8b
#
_entry.id   e585174bce69a0a6468c7fa144b9bd8b
#
_cell.length_a   1.000
_cell.length_b   1.000
_cell.length_c   1.000
_cell.angle_alpha   90.00
_cell.angle_beta   90.00
_cell.angle_gamma   90.00
#
_symmetry.space_group_name_H-M   'P 1'
#
loop_
_entity.id
_entity.type
_entity.pdbx_description
1 polymer ?
#
loop_
_entity_poly.entity_id
_entity_poly.type
_entity_poly.pdbx_seq_one_letter_code
_entity_poly.pdbx_strand_id
1 'polypeptide(L)'
;MVNDRLAEIVAKWPDRFVGLGTVPLQNVELAVIELERCVKQLGLRGVEINPNVAGKELTDPSLNLDRFFAKARELDIVIFMHPIGFTQGDRLMDHYLNNVIGNPLDTTVGTSHLIFGGVMERHPGLKIVLPHAGGFLGHYWARMDHAWRARPDCRTVIKKPPTTYLKKFFFDTITFDPEMLRNLIDKFGAAQVLLGTDYPFDMGEEDPVGLINSVPRLPSAEKEKIMGGNAARLLKIRR
;
A
#
# COMPACT_ATOMS: atom_id res chain seq x y z
N MET A 1 -21.54 -9.10 -2.29
CA MET A 1 -21.20 -10.51 -1.94
C MET A 1 -19.86 -10.61 -1.21
N VAL A 2 -18.70 -10.27 -1.80
CA VAL A 2 -17.40 -10.39 -1.06
C VAL A 2 -17.37 -9.50 0.17
N ASN A 3 -17.66 -8.21 0.03
CA ASN A 3 -17.63 -7.25 1.14
C ASN A 3 -18.65 -7.58 2.25
N ASP A 4 -19.81 -8.15 1.88
CA ASP A 4 -20.81 -8.57 2.87
C ASP A 4 -20.29 -9.75 3.71
N ARG A 5 -19.59 -10.71 3.08
CA ARG A 5 -18.96 -11.83 3.79
C ARG A 5 -17.82 -11.37 4.70
N LEU A 6 -17.01 -10.41 4.26
CA LEU A 6 -16.00 -9.80 5.13
C LEU A 6 -16.64 -9.13 6.36
N ALA A 7 -17.71 -8.38 6.14
CA ALA A 7 -18.46 -7.75 7.24
C ALA A 7 -19.06 -8.77 8.22
N GLU A 8 -19.62 -9.87 7.72
CA GLU A 8 -20.13 -10.98 8.55
C GLU A 8 -19.03 -11.60 9.41
N ILE A 9 -17.82 -11.83 8.84
CA ILE A 9 -16.67 -12.37 9.58
C ILE A 9 -16.23 -11.38 10.66
N VAL A 10 -16.10 -10.10 10.34
CA VAL A 10 -15.74 -9.06 11.31
C VAL A 10 -16.77 -8.96 12.43
N ALA A 11 -18.07 -9.00 12.08
CA ALA A 11 -19.15 -8.97 13.08
C ALA A 11 -19.15 -10.19 14.00
N LYS A 12 -18.73 -11.36 13.49
CA LYS A 12 -18.63 -12.59 14.29
C LYS A 12 -17.44 -12.58 15.26
N TRP A 13 -16.33 -11.94 14.87
CA TRP A 13 -15.10 -11.88 15.68
C TRP A 13 -14.51 -10.46 15.72
N PRO A 14 -15.23 -9.51 16.31
CA PRO A 14 -14.84 -8.08 16.26
C PRO A 14 -13.55 -7.77 17.02
N ASP A 15 -13.17 -8.62 17.99
CA ASP A 15 -11.92 -8.49 18.75
C ASP A 15 -10.70 -9.08 18.01
N ARG A 16 -10.92 -9.72 16.87
CA ARG A 16 -9.88 -10.46 16.14
C ARG A 16 -9.63 -9.87 14.74
N PHE A 17 -10.65 -9.32 14.09
CA PHE A 17 -10.58 -8.92 12.69
C PHE A 17 -11.05 -7.49 12.46
N VAL A 18 -10.36 -6.84 11.55
CA VAL A 18 -10.78 -5.61 10.90
C VAL A 18 -10.72 -5.86 9.39
N GLY A 19 -11.81 -5.59 8.69
CA GLY A 19 -11.90 -5.88 7.25
C GLY A 19 -11.51 -4.70 6.39
N LEU A 20 -10.85 -5.00 5.26
CA LEU A 20 -10.73 -4.12 4.10
C LEU A 20 -11.59 -4.72 2.99
N GLY A 21 -12.44 -3.90 2.36
CA GLY A 21 -13.29 -4.33 1.27
C GLY A 21 -12.58 -4.27 -0.09
N THR A 22 -13.32 -4.53 -1.15
CA THR A 22 -12.87 -4.35 -2.53
C THR A 22 -13.86 -3.49 -3.30
N VAL A 23 -13.40 -2.81 -4.35
CA VAL A 23 -14.21 -1.89 -5.15
C VAL A 23 -13.96 -2.08 -6.65
N PRO A 24 -14.98 -1.92 -7.50
CA PRO A 24 -14.87 -2.11 -8.94
C PRO A 24 -14.26 -0.87 -9.62
N LEU A 25 -12.93 -0.71 -9.56
CA LEU A 25 -12.23 0.45 -10.14
C LEU A 25 -12.39 0.62 -11.65
N GLN A 26 -12.90 -0.40 -12.35
CA GLN A 26 -13.25 -0.32 -13.77
C GLN A 26 -14.39 0.66 -14.05
N ASN A 27 -15.15 1.02 -13.00
CA ASN A 27 -16.22 2.01 -13.05
C ASN A 27 -16.16 2.88 -11.81
N VAL A 28 -15.68 4.11 -11.96
CA VAL A 28 -15.43 5.02 -10.83
C VAL A 28 -16.70 5.36 -10.03
N GLU A 29 -17.88 5.45 -10.69
CA GLU A 29 -19.15 5.74 -10.01
C GLU A 29 -19.50 4.61 -9.05
N LEU A 30 -19.45 3.37 -9.54
CA LEU A 30 -19.70 2.19 -8.72
C LEU A 30 -18.64 2.00 -7.64
N ALA A 31 -17.37 2.31 -7.93
CA ALA A 31 -16.29 2.25 -6.95
C ALA A 31 -16.52 3.21 -5.79
N VAL A 32 -16.96 4.44 -6.06
CA VAL A 32 -17.27 5.45 -5.03
C VAL A 32 -18.47 5.03 -4.19
N ILE A 33 -19.53 4.52 -4.83
CA ILE A 33 -20.73 4.02 -4.12
C ILE A 33 -20.36 2.85 -3.21
N GLU A 34 -19.61 1.87 -3.71
CA GLU A 34 -19.22 0.69 -2.94
C GLU A 34 -18.23 1.05 -1.83
N LEU A 35 -17.28 1.97 -2.08
CA LEU A 35 -16.38 2.48 -1.05
C LEU A 35 -17.17 3.08 0.14
N GLU A 36 -18.16 3.90 -0.16
CA GLU A 36 -19.01 4.52 0.87
C GLU A 36 -19.84 3.46 1.60
N ARG A 37 -20.37 2.45 0.89
CA ARG A 37 -21.10 1.32 1.48
C ARG A 37 -20.20 0.50 2.41
N CYS A 38 -18.99 0.17 1.99
CA CYS A 38 -18.00 -0.55 2.80
C CYS A 38 -17.78 0.12 4.16
N VAL A 39 -17.65 1.44 4.16
CA VAL A 39 -17.34 2.20 5.38
C VAL A 39 -18.57 2.46 6.24
N LYS A 40 -19.65 2.98 5.63
CA LYS A 40 -20.81 3.50 6.39
C LYS A 40 -21.82 2.41 6.75
N GLN A 41 -21.95 1.36 5.92
CA GLN A 41 -22.94 0.31 6.13
C GLN A 41 -22.32 -0.99 6.64
N LEU A 42 -21.16 -1.36 6.12
CA LEU A 42 -20.49 -2.62 6.46
C LEU A 42 -19.45 -2.50 7.58
N GLY A 43 -19.10 -1.28 7.99
CA GLY A 43 -18.14 -1.04 9.07
C GLY A 43 -16.68 -1.41 8.74
N LEU A 44 -16.38 -1.64 7.45
CA LEU A 44 -15.02 -1.90 6.98
C LEU A 44 -14.15 -0.64 7.12
N ARG A 45 -12.85 -0.81 7.30
CA ARG A 45 -11.94 0.29 7.64
C ARG A 45 -11.12 0.82 6.45
N GLY A 46 -11.35 0.28 5.29
CA GLY A 46 -10.67 0.65 4.06
C GLY A 46 -10.99 -0.33 2.94
N VAL A 47 -10.20 -0.26 1.90
CA VAL A 47 -10.32 -1.15 0.74
C VAL A 47 -8.94 -1.61 0.26
N GLU A 48 -8.91 -2.80 -0.34
CA GLU A 48 -7.78 -3.30 -1.12
C GLU A 48 -8.03 -3.05 -2.59
N ILE A 49 -6.99 -2.61 -3.31
CA ILE A 49 -7.00 -2.36 -4.75
C ILE A 49 -5.73 -2.92 -5.40
N ASN A 50 -5.77 -3.15 -6.70
CA ASN A 50 -4.57 -3.48 -7.46
C ASN A 50 -3.80 -2.21 -7.87
N PRO A 51 -2.49 -2.31 -8.16
CA PRO A 51 -1.66 -1.21 -8.69
C PRO A 51 -2.09 -0.70 -10.07
N ASN A 52 -2.88 -1.48 -10.80
CA ASN A 52 -3.44 -1.14 -12.11
C ASN A 52 -4.88 -1.65 -12.25
N VAL A 53 -5.60 -1.20 -13.27
CA VAL A 53 -6.97 -1.64 -13.61
C VAL A 53 -6.97 -2.22 -15.02
N ALA A 54 -6.97 -3.53 -15.14
CA ALA A 54 -6.91 -4.23 -16.43
C ALA A 54 -5.75 -3.74 -17.34
N GLY A 55 -4.57 -3.56 -16.75
CA GLY A 55 -3.37 -3.10 -17.43
C GLY A 55 -3.28 -1.59 -17.65
N LYS A 56 -4.25 -0.80 -17.17
CA LYS A 56 -4.20 0.66 -17.16
C LYS A 56 -3.72 1.16 -15.81
N GLU A 57 -2.82 2.11 -15.83
CA GLU A 57 -2.34 2.75 -14.60
C GLU A 57 -3.46 3.47 -13.84
N LEU A 58 -3.35 3.53 -12.52
CA LEU A 58 -4.35 4.20 -11.66
C LEU A 58 -4.50 5.71 -11.97
N THR A 59 -3.59 6.27 -12.73
CA THR A 59 -3.61 7.66 -13.21
C THR A 59 -4.08 7.82 -14.65
N ASP A 60 -4.49 6.73 -15.31
CA ASP A 60 -5.03 6.79 -16.66
C ASP A 60 -6.29 7.67 -16.68
N PRO A 61 -6.35 8.71 -17.52
CA PRO A 61 -7.49 9.64 -17.56
C PRO A 61 -8.83 8.94 -17.86
N SER A 62 -8.81 7.84 -18.60
CA SER A 62 -10.03 7.10 -18.95
C SER A 62 -10.71 6.44 -17.75
N LEU A 63 -9.98 6.18 -16.66
CA LEU A 63 -10.50 5.61 -15.43
C LEU A 63 -11.12 6.67 -14.50
N ASN A 64 -10.73 7.95 -14.65
CA ASN A 64 -11.22 9.07 -13.84
C ASN A 64 -11.17 8.83 -12.31
N LEU A 65 -10.14 8.14 -11.82
CA LEU A 65 -10.02 7.70 -10.41
C LEU A 65 -9.73 8.83 -9.41
N ASP A 66 -9.54 10.07 -9.87
CA ASP A 66 -9.36 11.22 -8.97
C ASP A 66 -10.55 11.37 -7.99
N ARG A 67 -11.78 11.06 -8.45
CA ARG A 67 -13.00 11.04 -7.62
C ARG A 67 -12.97 9.96 -6.55
N PHE A 68 -12.41 8.79 -6.87
CA PHE A 68 -12.22 7.71 -5.90
C PHE A 68 -11.22 8.10 -4.82
N PHE A 69 -10.07 8.67 -5.20
CA PHE A 69 -9.06 9.14 -4.23
C PHE A 69 -9.60 10.28 -3.35
N ALA A 70 -10.35 11.21 -3.93
CA ALA A 70 -11.02 12.27 -3.18
C ALA A 70 -11.97 11.69 -2.12
N LYS A 71 -12.79 10.70 -2.49
CA LYS A 71 -13.73 10.04 -1.58
C LYS A 71 -13.02 9.24 -0.50
N ALA A 72 -11.96 8.51 -0.84
CA ALA A 72 -11.15 7.76 0.14
C ALA A 72 -10.53 8.70 1.19
N ARG A 73 -10.03 9.86 0.76
CA ARG A 73 -9.53 10.90 1.65
C ARG A 73 -10.65 11.50 2.53
N GLU A 74 -11.83 11.79 1.95
CA GLU A 74 -12.99 12.33 2.67
C GLU A 74 -13.43 11.38 3.79
N LEU A 75 -13.50 10.10 3.50
CA LEU A 75 -13.86 9.05 4.46
C LEU A 75 -12.73 8.74 5.45
N ASP A 76 -11.53 9.28 5.21
CA ASP A 76 -10.34 9.06 6.03
C ASP A 76 -10.04 7.58 6.27
N ILE A 77 -10.05 6.79 5.19
CA ILE A 77 -9.85 5.33 5.19
C ILE A 77 -8.49 4.94 4.62
N VAL A 78 -8.13 3.68 4.83
CA VAL A 78 -6.92 3.06 4.29
C VAL A 78 -7.21 2.47 2.91
N ILE A 79 -6.31 2.69 1.97
CA ILE A 79 -6.20 1.94 0.72
C ILE A 79 -4.99 1.01 0.87
N PHE A 80 -5.20 -0.29 0.77
CA PHE A 80 -4.12 -1.27 0.65
C PHE A 80 -3.95 -1.60 -0.83
N MET A 81 -2.78 -1.27 -1.40
CA MET A 81 -2.54 -1.45 -2.84
C MET A 81 -1.70 -2.70 -3.07
N HIS A 82 -2.37 -3.83 -3.28
CA HIS A 82 -1.72 -5.15 -3.39
C HIS A 82 -1.70 -5.67 -4.85
N PRO A 83 -0.55 -6.11 -5.38
CA PRO A 83 -0.44 -6.65 -6.73
C PRO A 83 -0.98 -8.08 -6.82
N ILE A 84 -1.43 -8.47 -8.02
CA ILE A 84 -1.83 -9.85 -8.35
C ILE A 84 -0.99 -10.36 -9.54
N GLY A 85 0.31 -10.22 -9.47
CA GLY A 85 1.22 -10.53 -10.56
C GLY A 85 1.37 -9.39 -11.57
N PHE A 86 2.52 -9.34 -12.21
CA PHE A 86 2.84 -8.32 -13.22
C PHE A 86 2.28 -8.74 -14.59
N THR A 87 1.37 -7.93 -15.14
CA THR A 87 0.60 -8.29 -16.34
C THR A 87 1.41 -8.30 -17.64
N GLN A 88 2.61 -7.71 -17.67
CA GLN A 88 3.52 -7.68 -18.83
C GLN A 88 4.74 -8.57 -18.59
N GLY A 89 4.53 -9.71 -17.99
CA GLY A 89 5.58 -10.55 -17.43
C GLY A 89 6.02 -11.75 -18.27
N ASP A 90 6.02 -11.68 -19.61
CA ASP A 90 6.42 -12.81 -20.49
C ASP A 90 7.79 -13.39 -20.13
N ARG A 91 8.71 -12.56 -19.64
CA ARG A 91 10.04 -12.97 -19.16
C ARG A 91 10.07 -13.47 -17.72
N LEU A 92 8.95 -13.45 -17.00
CA LEU A 92 8.83 -13.78 -15.58
C LEU A 92 8.06 -15.09 -15.36
N MET A 93 7.97 -15.96 -16.37
CA MET A 93 7.16 -17.17 -16.30
C MET A 93 7.84 -18.32 -15.56
N ASP A 94 9.18 -18.34 -15.53
CA ASP A 94 9.96 -19.39 -14.87
C ASP A 94 10.33 -19.00 -13.42
N HIS A 95 10.69 -20.01 -12.61
CA HIS A 95 11.28 -19.83 -11.27
C HIS A 95 10.47 -18.95 -10.32
N TYR A 96 9.15 -18.92 -10.48
CA TYR A 96 8.26 -18.06 -9.68
C TYR A 96 8.56 -16.55 -9.80
N LEU A 97 9.26 -16.13 -10.86
CA LEU A 97 9.72 -14.75 -11.03
C LEU A 97 8.56 -13.75 -11.12
N ASN A 98 7.37 -14.19 -11.54
CA ASN A 98 6.19 -13.30 -11.54
C ASN A 98 5.78 -12.88 -10.11
N ASN A 99 6.03 -13.73 -9.12
CA ASN A 99 5.88 -13.36 -7.71
C ASN A 99 7.13 -12.59 -7.22
N VAL A 100 8.31 -13.20 -7.33
CA VAL A 100 9.58 -12.70 -6.75
C VAL A 100 9.97 -11.31 -7.29
N ILE A 101 9.73 -11.06 -8.57
CA ILE A 101 10.04 -9.80 -9.25
C ILE A 101 8.78 -9.05 -9.66
N GLY A 102 7.79 -9.76 -10.19
CA GLY A 102 6.60 -9.15 -10.79
C GLY A 102 5.74 -8.41 -9.77
N ASN A 103 5.45 -9.00 -8.63
CA ASN A 103 4.65 -8.34 -7.58
C ASN A 103 5.33 -7.07 -7.04
N PRO A 104 6.62 -7.08 -6.61
CA PRO A 104 7.31 -5.86 -6.23
C PRO A 104 7.42 -4.83 -7.36
N LEU A 105 7.55 -5.29 -8.63
CA LEU A 105 7.61 -4.41 -9.79
C LEU A 105 6.27 -3.70 -10.03
N ASP A 106 5.15 -4.41 -9.96
CA ASP A 106 3.81 -3.84 -10.15
C ASP A 106 3.49 -2.79 -9.08
N THR A 107 3.80 -3.08 -7.81
CA THR A 107 3.74 -2.10 -6.71
C THR A 107 4.59 -0.87 -7.01
N THR A 108 5.80 -1.07 -7.51
CA THR A 108 6.74 0.02 -7.87
C THR A 108 6.19 0.90 -8.98
N VAL A 109 5.66 0.30 -10.04
CA VAL A 109 5.10 1.01 -11.19
C VAL A 109 3.87 1.81 -10.77
N GLY A 110 2.89 1.16 -10.14
CA GLY A 110 1.66 1.83 -9.69
C GLY A 110 1.94 2.97 -8.72
N THR A 111 2.83 2.78 -7.73
CA THR A 111 3.23 3.84 -6.80
C THR A 111 3.93 5.00 -7.52
N SER A 112 4.79 4.70 -8.49
CA SER A 112 5.47 5.72 -9.29
C SER A 112 4.48 6.57 -10.07
N HIS A 113 3.46 5.95 -10.68
CA HIS A 113 2.38 6.66 -11.36
C HIS A 113 1.56 7.54 -10.41
N LEU A 114 1.22 7.06 -9.22
CA LEU A 114 0.52 7.87 -8.21
C LEU A 114 1.33 9.09 -7.79
N ILE A 115 2.66 8.96 -7.67
CA ILE A 115 3.55 10.07 -7.32
C ILE A 115 3.70 11.03 -8.48
N PHE A 116 4.23 10.60 -9.64
CA PHE A 116 4.50 11.46 -10.79
C PHE A 116 3.22 12.04 -11.41
N GLY A 117 2.11 11.31 -11.37
CA GLY A 117 0.79 11.78 -11.76
C GLY A 117 0.13 12.73 -10.76
N GLY A 118 0.80 13.02 -9.61
CA GLY A 118 0.38 14.05 -8.66
C GLY A 118 -0.79 13.69 -7.76
N VAL A 119 -1.18 12.42 -7.65
CA VAL A 119 -2.29 11.99 -6.79
C VAL A 119 -2.01 12.36 -5.33
N MET A 120 -0.80 12.09 -4.84
CA MET A 120 -0.39 12.42 -3.47
C MET A 120 -0.25 13.94 -3.21
N GLU A 121 -0.13 14.73 -4.26
CA GLU A 121 -0.11 16.20 -4.16
C GLU A 121 -1.54 16.77 -4.13
N ARG A 122 -2.43 16.25 -4.99
CA ARG A 122 -3.85 16.67 -5.04
C ARG A 122 -4.66 16.21 -3.84
N HIS A 123 -4.33 15.05 -3.28
CA HIS A 123 -5.05 14.45 -2.14
C HIS A 123 -4.15 14.32 -0.90
N PRO A 124 -3.72 15.45 -0.28
CA PRO A 124 -2.90 15.40 0.92
C PRO A 124 -3.68 14.72 2.05
N GLY A 125 -3.03 13.77 2.74
CA GLY A 125 -3.64 12.97 3.79
C GLY A 125 -4.26 11.64 3.33
N LEU A 126 -4.21 11.33 2.03
CA LEU A 126 -4.55 10.00 1.53
C LEU A 126 -3.65 8.93 2.16
N LYS A 127 -4.25 7.84 2.64
CA LYS A 127 -3.56 6.77 3.37
C LYS A 127 -3.45 5.54 2.48
N ILE A 128 -2.28 5.34 1.88
CA ILE A 128 -1.99 4.16 1.03
C ILE A 128 -0.92 3.32 1.71
N VAL A 129 -1.22 2.04 1.90
CA VAL A 129 -0.28 1.01 2.39
C VAL A 129 0.23 0.22 1.19
N LEU A 130 1.54 0.06 1.14
CA LEU A 130 2.26 -0.68 0.11
C LEU A 130 2.76 -2.01 0.68
N PRO A 131 2.46 -3.15 0.05
CA PRO A 131 2.97 -4.45 0.44
C PRO A 131 4.44 -4.63 0.05
N HIS A 132 5.07 -5.69 0.56
CA HIS A 132 6.42 -6.10 0.20
C HIS A 132 7.43 -4.96 0.38
N ALA A 133 7.34 -4.28 1.53
CA ALA A 133 8.17 -3.11 1.86
C ALA A 133 8.13 -1.97 0.81
N GLY A 134 7.04 -1.87 0.04
CA GLY A 134 6.89 -0.88 -1.02
C GLY A 134 7.56 -1.29 -2.34
N GLY A 135 7.77 -2.58 -2.55
CA GLY A 135 8.45 -3.09 -3.72
C GLY A 135 9.88 -2.55 -3.82
N PHE A 136 10.34 -2.21 -5.01
CA PHE A 136 11.69 -1.65 -5.19
C PHE A 136 11.85 -0.23 -4.63
N LEU A 137 10.75 0.51 -4.43
CA LEU A 137 10.83 1.89 -3.93
C LEU A 137 11.20 1.99 -2.46
N GLY A 138 10.98 0.95 -1.66
CA GLY A 138 11.45 0.89 -0.29
C GLY A 138 12.98 1.04 -0.17
N HIS A 139 13.71 0.59 -1.19
CA HIS A 139 15.18 0.56 -1.20
C HIS A 139 15.81 1.36 -2.34
N TYR A 140 15.14 1.50 -3.50
CA TYR A 140 15.71 2.12 -4.71
C TYR A 140 15.13 3.51 -5.04
N TRP A 141 14.53 4.15 -4.08
CA TRP A 141 13.85 5.45 -4.16
C TRP A 141 14.71 6.59 -4.72
N ALA A 142 16.02 6.58 -4.46
CA ALA A 142 16.93 7.66 -4.86
C ALA A 142 16.98 7.90 -6.36
N ARG A 143 16.72 6.84 -7.16
CA ARG A 143 16.68 6.94 -8.61
C ARG A 143 15.50 7.80 -9.11
N MET A 144 14.36 7.78 -8.44
CA MET A 144 13.23 8.66 -8.76
C MET A 144 13.59 10.13 -8.55
N ASP A 145 14.21 10.46 -7.42
CA ASP A 145 14.64 11.82 -7.11
C ASP A 145 15.71 12.31 -8.11
N HIS A 146 16.60 11.42 -8.54
CA HIS A 146 17.58 11.74 -9.57
C HIS A 146 16.91 12.04 -10.91
N ALA A 147 15.96 11.20 -11.35
CA ALA A 147 15.20 11.41 -12.57
C ALA A 147 14.43 12.75 -12.54
N TRP A 148 13.79 13.05 -11.41
CA TRP A 148 13.09 14.32 -11.23
C TRP A 148 14.00 15.55 -11.39
N ARG A 149 15.26 15.46 -10.92
CA ARG A 149 16.24 16.55 -11.11
C ARG A 149 16.76 16.63 -12.54
N ALA A 150 17.04 15.47 -13.13
CA ALA A 150 17.72 15.39 -14.42
C ALA A 150 16.80 15.62 -15.63
N ARG A 151 15.49 15.30 -15.50
CA ARG A 151 14.56 15.28 -16.62
C ARG A 151 13.38 16.22 -16.42
N PRO A 152 13.12 17.15 -17.38
CA PRO A 152 11.99 18.05 -17.31
C PRO A 152 10.63 17.35 -17.27
N ASP A 153 10.46 16.25 -18.02
CA ASP A 153 9.22 15.47 -18.11
C ASP A 153 8.85 14.80 -16.77
N CYS A 154 9.82 14.52 -15.89
CA CYS A 154 9.56 13.98 -14.56
C CYS A 154 9.07 15.03 -13.53
N ARG A 155 9.01 16.31 -13.87
CA ARG A 155 8.59 17.40 -12.97
C ARG A 155 7.50 18.31 -13.54
N THR A 156 6.77 17.82 -14.53
CA THR A 156 5.67 18.58 -15.14
C THR A 156 4.47 18.72 -14.22
N VAL A 157 4.20 17.72 -13.38
CA VAL A 157 3.03 17.66 -12.50
C VAL A 157 3.40 17.95 -11.05
N ILE A 158 4.38 17.23 -10.51
CA ILE A 158 4.79 17.36 -9.11
C ILE A 158 5.84 18.46 -8.88
N LYS A 159 5.66 19.24 -7.80
CA LYS A 159 6.52 20.37 -7.46
C LYS A 159 7.71 20.03 -6.57
N LYS A 160 7.70 18.86 -5.93
CA LYS A 160 8.71 18.41 -4.99
C LYS A 160 9.33 17.09 -5.46
N PRO A 161 10.56 16.74 -5.00
CA PRO A 161 11.16 15.45 -5.29
C PRO A 161 10.23 14.29 -4.89
N PRO A 162 10.17 13.20 -5.68
CA PRO A 162 9.31 12.04 -5.45
C PRO A 162 9.35 11.47 -4.03
N THR A 163 10.55 11.40 -3.41
CA THR A 163 10.69 10.92 -2.04
C THR A 163 9.88 11.72 -1.02
N THR A 164 9.59 12.99 -1.29
CA THR A 164 8.72 13.82 -0.42
C THR A 164 7.31 13.26 -0.34
N TYR A 165 6.80 12.68 -1.44
CA TYR A 165 5.50 12.03 -1.50
C TYR A 165 5.58 10.59 -1.01
N LEU A 166 6.64 9.85 -1.39
CA LEU A 166 6.86 8.48 -0.97
C LEU A 166 6.89 8.33 0.56
N LYS A 167 7.43 9.30 1.28
CA LYS A 167 7.41 9.35 2.76
C LYS A 167 6.01 9.46 3.37
N LYS A 168 4.97 9.64 2.57
CA LYS A 168 3.58 9.70 3.04
C LYS A 168 2.84 8.38 2.91
N PHE A 169 3.42 7.42 2.20
CA PHE A 169 2.93 6.05 2.13
C PHE A 169 3.29 5.29 3.40
N PHE A 170 2.60 4.19 3.62
CA PHE A 170 2.90 3.20 4.64
C PHE A 170 3.43 1.95 3.98
N PHE A 171 4.25 1.20 4.70
CA PHE A 171 4.95 0.02 4.20
C PHE A 171 4.70 -1.14 5.15
N ASP A 172 4.61 -2.36 4.64
CA ASP A 172 4.64 -3.52 5.51
C ASP A 172 6.07 -3.96 5.86
N THR A 173 6.17 -4.99 6.68
CA THR A 173 7.45 -5.56 7.12
C THR A 173 7.90 -6.75 6.28
N ILE A 174 7.31 -7.00 5.11
CA ILE A 174 7.67 -8.14 4.26
C ILE A 174 8.99 -7.86 3.55
N THR A 175 10.09 -8.04 4.26
CA THR A 175 11.47 -7.85 3.78
C THR A 175 12.30 -9.12 3.85
N PHE A 176 11.86 -10.11 4.67
CA PHE A 176 12.55 -11.37 4.94
C PHE A 176 13.98 -11.21 5.50
N ASP A 177 14.38 -9.99 5.81
CA ASP A 177 15.71 -9.66 6.30
C ASP A 177 15.68 -8.46 7.26
N PRO A 178 16.27 -8.56 8.47
CA PRO A 178 16.21 -7.51 9.47
C PRO A 178 17.05 -6.26 9.12
N GLU A 179 18.10 -6.38 8.33
CA GLU A 179 18.91 -5.23 7.87
C GLU A 179 18.14 -4.43 6.81
N MET A 180 17.43 -5.12 5.90
CA MET A 180 16.55 -4.48 4.95
C MET A 180 15.41 -3.74 5.66
N LEU A 181 14.79 -4.36 6.66
CA LEU A 181 13.77 -3.72 7.48
C LEU A 181 14.33 -2.51 8.25
N ARG A 182 15.57 -2.61 8.79
CA ARG A 182 16.26 -1.47 9.42
C ARG A 182 16.41 -0.30 8.46
N ASN A 183 16.87 -0.55 7.24
CA ASN A 183 17.05 0.48 6.21
C ASN A 183 15.72 1.16 5.83
N LEU A 184 14.63 0.40 5.72
CA LEU A 184 13.29 0.92 5.47
C LEU A 184 12.85 1.87 6.61
N ILE A 185 13.01 1.43 7.86
CA ILE A 185 12.67 2.21 9.06
C ILE A 185 13.49 3.50 9.13
N ASP A 186 14.78 3.42 8.89
CA ASP A 186 15.68 4.59 8.91
C ASP A 186 15.30 5.62 7.85
N LYS A 187 14.84 5.15 6.70
CA LYS A 187 14.47 6.05 5.59
C LYS A 187 13.11 6.70 5.75
N PHE A 188 12.11 5.93 6.18
CA PHE A 188 10.72 6.37 6.17
C PHE A 188 10.16 6.65 7.57
N GLY A 189 10.82 6.16 8.60
CA GLY A 189 10.43 6.26 10.01
C GLY A 189 9.54 5.10 10.47
N ALA A 190 9.72 4.68 11.71
CA ALA A 190 8.96 3.59 12.32
C ALA A 190 7.43 3.82 12.29
N ALA A 191 6.97 5.07 12.25
CA ALA A 191 5.54 5.41 12.21
C ALA A 191 4.87 5.09 10.86
N GLN A 192 5.65 4.83 9.81
CA GLN A 192 5.18 4.50 8.46
C GLN A 192 5.24 2.99 8.18
N VAL A 193 5.75 2.18 9.10
CA VAL A 193 5.92 0.73 8.93
C VAL A 193 4.88 -0.02 9.76
N LEU A 194 4.26 -1.05 9.15
CA LEU A 194 3.20 -1.87 9.70
C LEU A 194 3.61 -3.35 9.65
N LEU A 195 3.36 -4.12 10.70
CA LEU A 195 3.53 -5.56 10.62
C LEU A 195 2.63 -6.13 9.52
N GLY A 196 3.22 -6.86 8.60
CA GLY A 196 2.54 -7.64 7.56
C GLY A 196 3.01 -9.09 7.57
N THR A 197 2.17 -9.99 7.09
CA THR A 197 2.47 -11.44 7.03
C THR A 197 2.34 -12.02 5.64
N ASP A 198 1.56 -11.39 4.77
CA ASP A 198 1.16 -11.94 3.46
C ASP A 198 0.46 -13.31 3.56
N TYR A 199 -0.07 -13.64 4.76
CA TYR A 199 -0.82 -14.88 4.96
C TYR A 199 -2.12 -14.86 4.15
N PRO A 200 -2.53 -15.95 3.46
CA PRO A 200 -2.01 -17.32 3.56
C PRO A 200 -1.09 -17.74 2.40
N PHE A 201 -0.42 -16.81 1.75
CA PHE A 201 0.42 -17.12 0.59
C PHE A 201 1.73 -17.83 0.99
N ASP A 202 2.27 -18.61 0.07
CA ASP A 202 3.50 -19.38 0.25
C ASP A 202 4.78 -18.53 0.41
N MET A 203 4.72 -17.27 -0.03
CA MET A 203 5.77 -16.27 0.20
C MET A 203 5.51 -15.41 1.44
N GLY A 204 4.59 -15.81 2.33
CA GLY A 204 4.30 -15.10 3.57
C GLY A 204 5.46 -15.15 4.58
N GLU A 205 5.55 -14.15 5.45
CA GLU A 205 6.49 -14.13 6.58
C GLU A 205 5.94 -14.98 7.72
N GLU A 206 6.64 -16.06 8.06
CA GLU A 206 6.21 -17.05 9.07
C GLU A 206 6.40 -16.54 10.50
N ASP A 207 7.46 -15.73 10.77
CA ASP A 207 7.72 -15.15 12.08
C ASP A 207 7.89 -13.62 12.03
N PRO A 208 6.83 -12.87 11.71
CA PRO A 208 6.89 -11.42 11.56
C PRO A 208 7.28 -10.70 12.86
N VAL A 209 6.98 -11.30 14.02
CA VAL A 209 7.38 -10.75 15.34
C VAL A 209 8.87 -10.97 15.59
N GLY A 210 9.39 -12.16 15.26
CA GLY A 210 10.81 -12.47 15.32
C GLY A 210 11.64 -11.59 14.39
N LEU A 211 11.17 -11.37 13.16
CA LEU A 211 11.80 -10.45 12.21
C LEU A 211 11.94 -9.04 12.80
N ILE A 212 10.86 -8.45 13.34
CA ILE A 212 10.90 -7.12 13.95
C ILE A 212 11.83 -7.09 15.17
N ASN A 213 11.81 -8.14 15.98
CA ASN A 213 12.68 -8.24 17.15
C ASN A 213 14.16 -8.33 16.80
N SER A 214 14.49 -8.89 15.65
CA SER A 214 15.86 -9.06 15.16
C SER A 214 16.44 -7.79 14.51
N VAL A 215 15.61 -6.75 14.29
CA VAL A 215 16.08 -5.49 13.68
C VAL A 215 17.12 -4.83 14.55
N PRO A 216 18.34 -4.57 14.03
CA PRO A 216 19.42 -4.02 14.82
C PRO A 216 19.07 -2.64 15.42
N ARG A 217 19.35 -2.48 16.71
CA ARG A 217 19.21 -1.20 17.43
C ARG A 217 17.83 -0.54 17.31
N LEU A 218 16.75 -1.32 17.11
CA LEU A 218 15.39 -0.82 17.08
C LEU A 218 14.87 -0.63 18.51
N PRO A 219 14.52 0.61 18.93
CA PRO A 219 13.99 0.86 20.28
C PRO A 219 12.66 0.14 20.52
N SER A 220 12.40 -0.31 21.76
CA SER A 220 11.15 -1.01 22.12
C SER A 220 9.89 -0.23 21.75
N ALA A 221 9.88 1.09 21.96
CA ALA A 221 8.76 1.94 21.59
C ALA A 221 8.49 1.99 20.07
N GLU A 222 9.51 1.80 19.24
CA GLU A 222 9.35 1.70 17.80
C GLU A 222 8.86 0.31 17.38
N LYS A 223 9.35 -0.75 18.03
CA LYS A 223 8.85 -2.13 17.84
C LYS A 223 7.35 -2.20 18.12
N GLU A 224 6.89 -1.65 19.25
CA GLU A 224 5.47 -1.63 19.62
C GLU A 224 4.61 -0.88 18.58
N LYS A 225 5.11 0.23 18.02
CA LYS A 225 4.43 0.93 16.94
C LYS A 225 4.28 0.04 15.71
N ILE A 226 5.34 -0.62 15.27
CA ILE A 226 5.35 -1.46 14.07
C ILE A 226 4.50 -2.70 14.29
N MET A 227 4.61 -3.39 15.45
CA MET A 227 3.91 -4.62 15.77
C MET A 227 2.37 -4.48 15.83
N GLY A 228 1.84 -3.27 15.96
CA GLY A 228 0.38 -3.10 15.97
C GLY A 228 -0.09 -1.66 16.21
N GLY A 229 0.72 -0.83 16.87
CA GLY A 229 0.33 0.55 17.19
C GLY A 229 -0.03 1.39 15.97
N ASN A 230 0.74 1.25 14.89
CA ASN A 230 0.50 1.97 13.64
C ASN A 230 -0.76 1.49 12.92
N ALA A 231 -0.96 0.16 12.83
CA ALA A 231 -2.17 -0.42 12.23
C ALA A 231 -3.40 -0.01 13.02
N ALA A 232 -3.36 -0.10 14.36
CA ALA A 232 -4.47 0.31 15.23
C ALA A 232 -4.84 1.79 15.01
N ARG A 233 -3.84 2.67 14.93
CA ARG A 233 -4.04 4.10 14.64
C ARG A 233 -4.63 4.33 13.25
N LEU A 234 -4.08 3.69 12.22
CA LEU A 234 -4.50 3.84 10.83
C LEU A 234 -5.95 3.36 10.62
N LEU A 235 -6.27 2.19 11.15
CA LEU A 235 -7.57 1.55 11.02
C LEU A 235 -8.58 2.02 12.10
N LYS A 236 -8.18 2.97 12.95
CA LYS A 236 -9.03 3.53 14.01
C LYS A 236 -9.60 2.44 14.95
N ILE A 237 -8.76 1.47 15.32
CA ILE A 237 -9.10 0.42 16.27
C ILE A 237 -9.06 1.03 17.68
N ARG A 238 -10.17 0.95 18.39
CA ARG A 238 -10.22 1.32 19.80
C ARG A 238 -9.56 0.21 20.61
N ARG A 239 -8.55 0.58 21.39
CA ARG A 239 -7.94 -0.31 22.38
C ARG A 239 -8.76 -0.33 23.67
#